data_5ee574abc56f410a3f8d9751426420b1
#
_entry.id   5ee574abc56f410a3f8d9751426420b1
#
_cell.length_a   1.000
_cell.length_b   1.000
_cell.length_c   1.000
_cell.angle_alpha   90.00
_cell.angle_beta   90.00
_cell.angle_gamma   90.00
#
_symmetry.space_group_name_H-M   'P 1'
#
loop_
_entity.id
_entity.type
_entity.pdbx_description
1 polymer ?
#
loop_
_entity_poly.entity_id
_entity_poly.type
_entity_poly.pdbx_seq_one_letter_code
_entity_poly.pdbx_strand_id
1 'polypeptide(L)'
;DIALAAIENILKKRDYLNNQLLICLCAVAGFCIGCYIEAVIMLAIYQLGRTFLNFIIRKTKQGFYSAVSVEDREGSLRLRSILSSPAGAESSIMVKYLPYFELFSKAAFIVGVLFAAAAPLITDMTYVMSIRRGSMLIAASVPISALAALPIYSLAGLSRSVEYGVFVKDAKTLENTGKLAAIIYDKADVFTDGVPKLVSVNSPILDNESFLQLAAYTAYSSEQRFAAPIVSAYGGDIIPSYISDFRDIPGCGMEMLLHGKQILLGTRELFDAKGILIPDSECKSGYILYLSIGGRYAGSLTLKEKVNPYAESVIADFSALGGIKSILVTEDGMEVSEKLAKSLHVDELHYECGFTEKADIIQKCRDQLAPDETLMYISAENLEYHTAADIDAKVGASFDSADILTSNVGIFGLPVTYTSAHTVKRLSTENLIFTAFIKLVLVVLALTGSATLWFIVLLDFSASLFGVLNVVRLPSADLHPEDAAGD
;
A
#
# COMPACT_ATOMS: atom_id res chain seq x y z
N ASP A 1 -9.26 -30.77 -21.20
CA ASP A 1 -8.86 -29.77 -20.20
C ASP A 1 -10.01 -28.93 -19.69
N ILE A 2 -10.93 -28.38 -20.55
CA ILE A 2 -12.08 -27.57 -20.11
C ILE A 2 -13.05 -28.42 -19.29
N ALA A 3 -13.40 -29.62 -19.75
CA ALA A 3 -14.31 -30.51 -19.02
C ALA A 3 -13.72 -30.99 -17.68
N LEU A 4 -12.43 -31.30 -17.64
CA LEU A 4 -11.73 -31.63 -16.39
C LEU A 4 -11.77 -30.47 -15.40
N ALA A 5 -11.52 -29.25 -15.85
CA ALA A 5 -11.60 -28.06 -15.02
C ALA A 5 -13.03 -27.79 -14.52
N ALA A 6 -14.05 -28.07 -15.34
CA ALA A 6 -15.46 -27.98 -14.94
C ALA A 6 -15.76 -28.95 -13.81
N ILE A 7 -15.35 -30.22 -13.95
CA ILE A 7 -15.54 -31.27 -12.95
C ILE A 7 -14.78 -30.94 -11.64
N GLU A 8 -13.54 -30.47 -11.75
CA GLU A 8 -12.74 -30.07 -10.59
C GLU A 8 -13.38 -28.94 -9.79
N ASN A 9 -13.95 -27.92 -10.47
CA ASN A 9 -14.68 -26.83 -9.81
C ASN A 9 -15.96 -27.32 -9.12
N ILE A 10 -16.68 -28.26 -9.72
CA ILE A 10 -17.87 -28.88 -9.10
C ILE A 10 -17.47 -29.64 -7.84
N LEU A 11 -16.43 -30.48 -7.92
CA LEU A 11 -16.02 -31.36 -6.83
C LEU A 11 -15.34 -30.60 -5.67
N LYS A 12 -14.45 -29.63 -5.99
CA LYS A 12 -13.66 -28.93 -4.98
C LYS A 12 -14.36 -27.69 -4.45
N LYS A 13 -15.03 -26.89 -5.31
CA LYS A 13 -15.61 -25.59 -4.94
C LYS A 13 -17.13 -25.64 -4.76
N ARG A 14 -17.78 -26.77 -5.06
CA ARG A 14 -19.25 -26.92 -5.08
C ARG A 14 -19.98 -25.90 -5.99
N ASP A 15 -19.26 -25.39 -7.01
CA ASP A 15 -19.83 -24.50 -8.02
C ASP A 15 -20.42 -25.34 -9.17
N TYR A 16 -21.71 -25.63 -9.08
CA TYR A 16 -22.42 -26.54 -10.00
C TYR A 16 -22.68 -25.92 -11.38
N LEU A 17 -22.67 -24.59 -11.51
CA LEU A 17 -22.89 -23.87 -12.77
C LEU A 17 -21.69 -22.96 -13.08
N ASN A 18 -20.48 -23.56 -13.10
CA ASN A 18 -19.26 -22.82 -13.41
C ASN A 18 -19.14 -22.51 -14.91
N ASN A 19 -18.35 -21.48 -15.23
CA ASN A 19 -18.18 -20.98 -16.59
C ASN A 19 -17.66 -22.04 -17.57
N GLN A 20 -16.82 -22.98 -17.10
CA GLN A 20 -16.29 -24.06 -17.90
C GLN A 20 -17.37 -25.06 -18.28
N LEU A 21 -18.28 -25.39 -17.35
CA LEU A 21 -19.42 -26.25 -17.60
C LEU A 21 -20.38 -25.62 -18.63
N LEU A 22 -20.67 -24.31 -18.50
CA LEU A 22 -21.54 -23.60 -19.44
C LEU A 22 -20.99 -23.66 -20.86
N ILE A 23 -19.72 -23.45 -21.07
CA ILE A 23 -19.07 -23.58 -22.40
C ILE A 23 -19.08 -25.02 -22.90
N CYS A 24 -18.85 -26.01 -22.04
CA CYS A 24 -18.97 -27.42 -22.42
C CYS A 24 -20.41 -27.78 -22.86
N LEU A 25 -21.42 -27.30 -22.15
CA LEU A 25 -22.83 -27.53 -22.50
C LEU A 25 -23.18 -26.89 -23.85
N CYS A 26 -22.68 -25.68 -24.13
CA CYS A 26 -22.85 -25.01 -25.43
C CYS A 26 -22.20 -25.86 -26.57
N ALA A 27 -21.01 -26.42 -26.33
CA ALA A 27 -20.34 -27.27 -27.28
C ALA A 27 -21.12 -28.56 -27.55
N VAL A 28 -21.58 -29.26 -26.50
CA VAL A 28 -22.41 -30.45 -26.60
C VAL A 28 -23.69 -30.14 -27.38
N ALA A 29 -24.38 -29.05 -27.07
CA ALA A 29 -25.55 -28.62 -27.82
C ALA A 29 -25.24 -28.38 -29.31
N GLY A 30 -24.12 -27.70 -29.61
CA GLY A 30 -23.64 -27.52 -30.98
C GLY A 30 -23.40 -28.84 -31.73
N PHE A 31 -22.79 -29.83 -31.05
CA PHE A 31 -22.61 -31.17 -31.60
C PHE A 31 -23.95 -31.88 -31.86
N CYS A 32 -24.89 -31.80 -30.95
CA CYS A 32 -26.20 -32.44 -31.09
C CYS A 32 -27.02 -31.87 -32.26
N ILE A 33 -26.87 -30.57 -32.59
CA ILE A 33 -27.57 -29.93 -33.72
C ILE A 33 -26.78 -29.95 -35.03
N GLY A 34 -25.65 -30.67 -35.11
CA GLY A 34 -24.84 -30.81 -36.32
C GLY A 34 -23.92 -29.61 -36.63
N CYS A 35 -23.80 -28.61 -35.71
CA CYS A 35 -22.90 -27.46 -35.87
C CYS A 35 -21.47 -27.76 -35.38
N TYR A 36 -20.87 -28.86 -35.85
CA TYR A 36 -19.59 -29.37 -35.36
C TYR A 36 -18.44 -28.35 -35.45
N ILE A 37 -18.32 -27.68 -36.62
CA ILE A 37 -17.24 -26.72 -36.88
C ILE A 37 -17.37 -25.52 -35.93
N GLU A 38 -18.59 -24.98 -35.72
CA GLU A 38 -18.81 -23.86 -34.81
C GLU A 38 -18.44 -24.22 -33.37
N ALA A 39 -18.83 -25.42 -32.92
CA ALA A 39 -18.53 -25.90 -31.56
C ALA A 39 -17.02 -26.11 -31.34
N VAL A 40 -16.30 -26.67 -32.31
CA VAL A 40 -14.85 -26.87 -32.21
C VAL A 40 -14.10 -25.56 -32.21
N ILE A 41 -14.45 -24.60 -33.11
CA ILE A 41 -13.83 -23.30 -33.18
C ILE A 41 -14.09 -22.50 -31.86
N MET A 42 -15.31 -22.56 -31.35
CA MET A 42 -15.68 -21.94 -30.07
C MET A 42 -14.78 -22.45 -28.92
N LEU A 43 -14.65 -23.76 -28.77
CA LEU A 43 -13.80 -24.39 -27.76
C LEU A 43 -12.32 -24.00 -27.91
N ALA A 44 -11.83 -23.97 -29.18
CA ALA A 44 -10.45 -23.57 -29.47
C ALA A 44 -10.19 -22.11 -29.07
N ILE A 45 -11.08 -21.17 -29.43
CA ILE A 45 -10.98 -19.75 -29.07
C ILE A 45 -11.01 -19.60 -27.56
N TYR A 46 -11.94 -20.27 -26.87
CA TYR A 46 -12.05 -20.20 -25.41
C TYR A 46 -10.76 -20.71 -24.73
N GLN A 47 -10.21 -21.85 -25.19
CA GLN A 47 -9.00 -22.43 -24.63
C GLN A 47 -7.77 -21.54 -24.89
N LEU A 48 -7.64 -21.01 -26.11
CA LEU A 48 -6.57 -20.06 -26.47
C LEU A 48 -6.66 -18.79 -25.60
N GLY A 49 -7.85 -18.23 -25.47
CA GLY A 49 -8.08 -17.05 -24.64
C GLY A 49 -7.68 -17.28 -23.19
N ARG A 50 -8.12 -18.39 -22.60
CA ARG A 50 -7.78 -18.75 -21.21
C ARG A 50 -6.27 -18.96 -21.03
N THR A 51 -5.62 -19.63 -21.98
CA THR A 51 -4.17 -19.87 -21.93
C THR A 51 -3.40 -18.56 -22.04
N PHE A 52 -3.79 -17.69 -22.96
CA PHE A 52 -3.18 -16.37 -23.16
C PHE A 52 -3.31 -15.47 -21.91
N LEU A 53 -4.50 -15.40 -21.32
CA LEU A 53 -4.74 -14.62 -20.10
C LEU A 53 -3.90 -15.14 -18.92
N ASN A 54 -3.85 -16.45 -18.73
CA ASN A 54 -3.02 -17.06 -17.71
C ASN A 54 -1.52 -16.79 -17.94
N PHE A 55 -1.09 -16.75 -19.20
CA PHE A 55 0.29 -16.40 -19.56
C PHE A 55 0.61 -14.93 -19.16
N ILE A 56 -0.29 -13.99 -19.47
CA ILE A 56 -0.11 -12.58 -19.11
C ILE A 56 -0.06 -12.41 -17.58
N ILE A 57 -1.01 -13.01 -16.85
CA ILE A 57 -1.02 -12.95 -15.38
C ILE A 57 0.28 -13.50 -14.80
N ARG A 58 0.77 -14.63 -15.30
CA ARG A 58 2.05 -15.21 -14.86
C ARG A 58 3.22 -14.28 -15.16
N LYS A 59 3.28 -13.70 -16.37
CA LYS A 59 4.34 -12.76 -16.76
C LYS A 59 4.32 -11.50 -15.90
N THR A 60 3.15 -10.93 -15.62
CA THR A 60 3.02 -9.76 -14.75
C THR A 60 3.46 -10.08 -13.32
N LYS A 61 3.08 -11.25 -12.78
CA LYS A 61 3.56 -11.72 -11.48
C LYS A 61 5.08 -11.90 -11.44
N GLN A 62 5.67 -12.45 -12.50
CA GLN A 62 7.13 -12.62 -12.59
C GLN A 62 7.85 -11.27 -12.61
N GLY A 63 7.35 -10.29 -13.36
CA GLY A 63 7.89 -8.93 -13.37
C GLY A 63 7.85 -8.30 -11.97
N PHE A 64 6.73 -8.42 -11.28
CA PHE A 64 6.59 -7.97 -9.89
C PHE A 64 7.61 -8.65 -8.95
N TYR A 65 7.75 -9.99 -9.03
CA TYR A 65 8.70 -10.72 -8.19
C TYR A 65 10.17 -10.38 -8.48
N SER A 66 10.51 -10.02 -9.72
CA SER A 66 11.87 -9.56 -10.05
C SER A 66 12.17 -8.18 -9.48
N ALA A 67 11.19 -7.27 -9.48
CA ALA A 67 11.34 -5.96 -8.87
C ALA A 67 11.53 -6.03 -7.34
N VAL A 68 10.74 -6.88 -6.66
CA VAL A 68 10.82 -7.08 -5.20
C VAL A 68 12.12 -7.78 -4.76
N SER A 69 12.78 -8.55 -5.62
CA SER A 69 13.95 -9.37 -5.23
C SER A 69 15.25 -8.59 -5.06
N VAL A 70 15.27 -7.29 -5.37
CA VAL A 70 16.52 -6.50 -5.45
C VAL A 70 16.94 -5.90 -4.10
N GLU A 71 16.04 -5.58 -3.19
CA GLU A 71 16.37 -4.77 -2.02
C GLU A 71 16.27 -5.45 -0.65
N ASP A 72 15.40 -6.44 -0.42
CA ASP A 72 15.28 -7.08 0.89
C ASP A 72 14.85 -8.56 0.80
N ARG A 73 15.70 -9.46 1.32
CA ARG A 73 15.47 -10.91 1.22
C ARG A 73 14.29 -11.41 2.07
N GLU A 74 14.06 -10.86 3.22
CA GLU A 74 13.04 -11.35 4.17
C GLU A 74 11.65 -10.75 3.85
N GLY A 75 11.58 -9.46 3.59
CA GLY A 75 10.39 -8.77 3.11
C GLY A 75 9.90 -9.29 1.77
N SER A 76 10.83 -9.61 0.86
CA SER A 76 10.53 -10.17 -0.46
C SER A 76 9.86 -11.55 -0.40
N LEU A 77 10.25 -12.42 0.54
CA LEU A 77 9.65 -13.75 0.71
C LEU A 77 8.22 -13.67 1.24
N ARG A 78 7.94 -12.75 2.17
CA ARG A 78 6.59 -12.54 2.73
C ARG A 78 5.66 -11.89 1.70
N LEU A 79 6.11 -10.88 0.99
CA LEU A 79 5.33 -10.28 -0.11
C LEU A 79 5.00 -11.31 -1.19
N ARG A 80 5.96 -12.18 -1.53
CA ARG A 80 5.72 -13.30 -2.44
C ARG A 80 4.66 -14.25 -1.92
N SER A 81 4.63 -14.55 -0.62
CA SER A 81 3.63 -15.45 -0.03
C SER A 81 2.23 -14.83 -0.05
N ILE A 82 2.10 -13.54 0.25
CA ILE A 82 0.83 -12.81 0.23
C ILE A 82 0.28 -12.72 -1.19
N LEU A 83 1.10 -12.34 -2.15
CA LEU A 83 0.68 -12.18 -3.55
C LEU A 83 0.60 -13.50 -4.34
N SER A 84 1.18 -14.58 -3.82
CA SER A 84 0.96 -15.92 -4.37
C SER A 84 -0.43 -16.46 -4.01
N SER A 85 -1.05 -15.93 -2.95
CA SER A 85 -2.44 -16.26 -2.63
C SER A 85 -3.39 -15.63 -3.66
N PRO A 86 -4.49 -16.27 -4.01
CA PRO A 86 -5.52 -15.66 -4.86
C PRO A 86 -6.04 -14.35 -4.28
N ALA A 87 -6.17 -14.26 -2.96
CA ALA A 87 -6.68 -13.09 -2.24
C ALA A 87 -5.80 -11.85 -2.38
N GLY A 88 -4.46 -12.00 -2.51
CA GLY A 88 -3.54 -10.86 -2.62
C GLY A 88 -3.68 -10.04 -3.92
N ALA A 89 -4.23 -10.65 -4.99
CA ALA A 89 -4.46 -9.99 -6.28
C ALA A 89 -5.94 -9.61 -6.51
N GLU A 90 -6.84 -9.99 -5.60
CA GLU A 90 -8.27 -9.69 -5.70
C GLU A 90 -8.54 -8.25 -5.25
N SER A 91 -9.00 -7.40 -6.17
CA SER A 91 -9.44 -6.05 -5.85
C SER A 91 -10.84 -6.08 -5.20
N SER A 92 -11.15 -5.08 -4.37
CA SER A 92 -12.49 -4.93 -3.80
C SER A 92 -13.55 -4.75 -4.89
N ILE A 93 -13.19 -4.13 -6.02
CA ILE A 93 -14.04 -3.98 -7.21
C ILE A 93 -14.40 -5.37 -7.75
N MET A 94 -13.41 -6.26 -7.88
CA MET A 94 -13.66 -7.63 -8.34
C MET A 94 -14.59 -8.39 -7.39
N VAL A 95 -14.31 -8.36 -6.09
CA VAL A 95 -15.13 -9.02 -5.07
C VAL A 95 -16.55 -8.49 -5.06
N LYS A 96 -16.75 -7.18 -5.23
CA LYS A 96 -18.06 -6.53 -5.25
C LYS A 96 -18.89 -6.92 -6.47
N TYR A 97 -18.29 -6.96 -7.67
CA TYR A 97 -19.04 -7.14 -8.92
C TYR A 97 -19.07 -8.57 -9.45
N LEU A 98 -18.14 -9.43 -9.03
CA LEU A 98 -18.12 -10.85 -9.44
C LEU A 98 -19.46 -11.57 -9.20
N PRO A 99 -20.13 -11.44 -8.03
CA PRO A 99 -21.42 -12.10 -7.81
C PRO A 99 -22.51 -11.70 -8.80
N TYR A 100 -22.52 -10.45 -9.28
CA TYR A 100 -23.48 -9.99 -10.29
C TYR A 100 -23.25 -10.65 -11.65
N PHE A 101 -21.97 -10.81 -12.07
CA PHE A 101 -21.65 -11.54 -13.31
C PHE A 101 -22.00 -13.03 -13.21
N GLU A 102 -21.78 -13.64 -12.06
CA GLU A 102 -22.17 -15.04 -11.82
C GLU A 102 -23.69 -15.20 -11.84
N LEU A 103 -24.42 -14.29 -11.20
CA LEU A 103 -25.89 -14.28 -11.23
C LEU A 103 -26.40 -14.11 -12.65
N PHE A 104 -25.80 -13.20 -13.43
CA PHE A 104 -26.12 -12.99 -14.83
C PHE A 104 -25.89 -14.25 -15.66
N SER A 105 -24.78 -14.96 -15.47
CA SER A 105 -24.48 -16.22 -16.17
C SER A 105 -25.51 -17.31 -15.82
N LYS A 106 -25.86 -17.45 -14.55
CA LYS A 106 -26.87 -18.43 -14.09
C LYS A 106 -28.26 -18.11 -14.63
N ALA A 107 -28.66 -16.84 -14.62
CA ALA A 107 -29.93 -16.38 -15.20
C ALA A 107 -29.97 -16.61 -16.72
N ALA A 108 -28.91 -16.27 -17.43
CA ALA A 108 -28.82 -16.48 -18.86
C ALA A 108 -28.85 -17.96 -19.25
N PHE A 109 -28.26 -18.84 -18.42
CA PHE A 109 -28.36 -20.29 -18.61
C PHE A 109 -29.83 -20.73 -18.56
N ILE A 110 -30.60 -20.34 -17.53
CA ILE A 110 -32.01 -20.68 -17.38
C ILE A 110 -32.82 -20.13 -18.57
N VAL A 111 -32.61 -18.85 -18.91
CA VAL A 111 -33.30 -18.21 -20.04
C VAL A 111 -32.94 -18.88 -21.36
N GLY A 112 -31.65 -19.23 -21.58
CA GLY A 112 -31.18 -19.89 -22.78
C GLY A 112 -31.80 -21.29 -22.96
N VAL A 113 -31.90 -22.07 -21.89
CA VAL A 113 -32.56 -23.39 -21.90
C VAL A 113 -34.06 -23.25 -22.13
N LEU A 114 -34.74 -22.33 -21.44
CA LEU A 114 -36.16 -22.07 -21.65
C LEU A 114 -36.45 -21.58 -23.06
N PHE A 115 -35.61 -20.71 -23.61
CA PHE A 115 -35.72 -20.24 -24.99
C PHE A 115 -35.56 -21.39 -25.98
N ALA A 116 -34.56 -22.26 -25.80
CA ALA A 116 -34.35 -23.43 -26.65
C ALA A 116 -35.57 -24.37 -26.67
N ALA A 117 -36.26 -24.54 -25.52
CA ALA A 117 -37.38 -25.43 -25.40
C ALA A 117 -38.72 -24.79 -25.87
N ALA A 118 -38.96 -23.52 -25.50
CA ALA A 118 -40.25 -22.87 -25.68
C ALA A 118 -40.41 -22.13 -27.02
N ALA A 119 -39.32 -21.59 -27.59
CA ALA A 119 -39.41 -20.80 -28.81
C ALA A 119 -40.02 -21.56 -30.00
N PRO A 120 -39.71 -22.85 -30.25
CA PRO A 120 -40.37 -23.61 -31.33
C PRO A 120 -41.86 -23.85 -31.12
N LEU A 121 -42.35 -23.73 -29.87
CA LEU A 121 -43.78 -23.92 -29.55
C LEU A 121 -44.61 -22.65 -29.74
N ILE A 122 -43.94 -21.49 -29.74
CA ILE A 122 -44.59 -20.16 -29.75
C ILE A 122 -44.33 -19.45 -31.10
N THR A 123 -43.24 -19.80 -31.77
CA THR A 123 -42.80 -19.18 -33.03
C THR A 123 -42.58 -20.25 -34.10
N ASP A 124 -42.47 -19.84 -35.36
CA ASP A 124 -42.16 -20.75 -36.49
C ASP A 124 -40.67 -21.18 -36.54
N MET A 125 -39.93 -21.06 -35.44
CA MET A 125 -38.54 -21.48 -35.39
C MET A 125 -38.40 -22.99 -35.30
N THR A 126 -37.40 -23.52 -35.99
CA THR A 126 -37.02 -24.94 -35.85
C THR A 126 -36.30 -25.16 -34.52
N TYR A 127 -36.39 -26.39 -33.97
CA TYR A 127 -35.63 -26.75 -32.75
C TYR A 127 -34.13 -26.51 -32.88
N VAL A 128 -33.56 -26.77 -34.08
CA VAL A 128 -32.14 -26.50 -34.35
C VAL A 128 -31.77 -25.04 -34.20
N MET A 129 -32.60 -24.13 -34.76
CA MET A 129 -32.36 -22.67 -34.60
C MET A 129 -32.55 -22.22 -33.16
N SER A 130 -33.49 -22.75 -32.46
CA SER A 130 -33.82 -22.42 -31.07
C SER A 130 -32.68 -22.85 -30.11
N ILE A 131 -32.21 -24.08 -30.24
CA ILE A 131 -31.07 -24.59 -29.46
C ILE A 131 -29.80 -23.80 -29.79
N ARG A 132 -29.55 -23.46 -31.06
CA ARG A 132 -28.40 -22.64 -31.46
C ARG A 132 -28.44 -21.26 -30.80
N ARG A 133 -29.58 -20.55 -30.84
CA ARG A 133 -29.72 -19.22 -30.19
C ARG A 133 -29.61 -19.32 -28.67
N GLY A 134 -30.25 -20.32 -28.06
CA GLY A 134 -30.15 -20.57 -26.62
C GLY A 134 -28.68 -20.81 -26.19
N SER A 135 -27.92 -21.62 -26.96
CA SER A 135 -26.50 -21.85 -26.71
C SER A 135 -25.67 -20.58 -26.88
N MET A 136 -25.96 -19.74 -27.88
CA MET A 136 -25.31 -18.43 -28.04
C MET A 136 -25.59 -17.51 -26.83
N LEU A 137 -26.80 -17.48 -26.31
CA LEU A 137 -27.17 -16.69 -25.14
C LEU A 137 -26.39 -17.15 -23.91
N ILE A 138 -26.26 -18.44 -23.70
CA ILE A 138 -25.46 -19.00 -22.61
C ILE A 138 -23.98 -18.65 -22.80
N ALA A 139 -23.41 -18.81 -24.00
CA ALA A 139 -22.02 -18.47 -24.28
C ALA A 139 -21.73 -16.96 -24.09
N ALA A 140 -22.69 -16.07 -24.49
CA ALA A 140 -22.60 -14.64 -24.32
C ALA A 140 -22.54 -14.20 -22.85
N SER A 141 -23.11 -14.99 -21.95
CA SER A 141 -23.18 -14.65 -20.53
C SER A 141 -21.90 -14.94 -19.75
N VAL A 142 -21.02 -15.80 -20.24
CA VAL A 142 -19.78 -16.20 -19.53
C VAL A 142 -18.85 -14.99 -19.39
N PRO A 143 -18.46 -14.57 -18.18
CA PRO A 143 -17.77 -13.29 -17.93
C PRO A 143 -16.24 -13.40 -18.12
N ILE A 144 -15.76 -13.84 -19.31
CA ILE A 144 -14.32 -13.98 -19.56
C ILE A 144 -13.63 -12.62 -19.51
N SER A 145 -14.23 -11.59 -20.14
CA SER A 145 -13.66 -10.26 -20.29
C SER A 145 -13.54 -9.49 -18.97
N ALA A 146 -14.53 -9.63 -18.06
CA ALA A 146 -14.51 -8.96 -16.78
C ALA A 146 -13.43 -9.51 -15.84
N LEU A 147 -13.32 -10.83 -15.78
CA LEU A 147 -12.47 -11.51 -14.81
C LEU A 147 -10.98 -11.46 -15.15
N ALA A 148 -10.63 -11.19 -16.40
CA ALA A 148 -9.26 -11.29 -16.88
C ALA A 148 -8.44 -10.02 -16.65
N ALA A 149 -9.03 -8.84 -16.88
CA ALA A 149 -8.31 -7.58 -16.86
C ALA A 149 -8.10 -7.03 -15.44
N LEU A 150 -9.05 -7.22 -14.52
CA LEU A 150 -9.01 -6.65 -13.17
C LEU A 150 -7.76 -7.07 -12.36
N PRO A 151 -7.40 -8.38 -12.27
CA PRO A 151 -6.18 -8.77 -11.58
C PRO A 151 -4.91 -8.21 -12.21
N ILE A 152 -4.91 -8.03 -13.55
CA ILE A 152 -3.76 -7.49 -14.28
C ILE A 152 -3.55 -6.02 -13.92
N TYR A 153 -4.62 -5.21 -13.83
CA TYR A 153 -4.53 -3.80 -13.42
C TYR A 153 -3.97 -3.67 -12.00
N SER A 154 -4.49 -4.46 -11.05
CA SER A 154 -4.02 -4.45 -9.67
C SER A 154 -2.54 -4.84 -9.58
N LEU A 155 -2.13 -5.92 -10.25
CA LEU A 155 -0.74 -6.37 -10.27
C LEU A 155 0.19 -5.33 -10.93
N ALA A 156 -0.25 -4.66 -11.99
CA ALA A 156 0.54 -3.64 -12.66
C ALA A 156 0.70 -2.39 -11.76
N GLY A 157 -0.36 -1.98 -11.05
CA GLY A 157 -0.28 -0.90 -10.06
C GLY A 157 0.66 -1.22 -8.91
N LEU A 158 0.59 -2.45 -8.36
CA LEU A 158 1.50 -2.93 -7.32
C LEU A 158 2.95 -2.96 -7.81
N SER A 159 3.19 -3.44 -9.04
CA SER A 159 4.53 -3.46 -9.64
C SER A 159 5.10 -2.05 -9.76
N ARG A 160 4.25 -1.10 -10.16
CA ARG A 160 4.67 0.30 -10.30
C ARG A 160 5.06 0.91 -8.95
N SER A 161 4.30 0.65 -7.89
CA SER A 161 4.64 1.12 -6.55
C SER A 161 6.01 0.61 -6.09
N VAL A 162 6.30 -0.67 -6.35
CA VAL A 162 7.60 -1.29 -6.00
C VAL A 162 8.76 -0.66 -6.76
N GLU A 163 8.60 -0.29 -8.02
CA GLU A 163 9.62 0.41 -8.81
C GLU A 163 10.07 1.73 -8.18
N TYR A 164 9.20 2.34 -7.36
CA TYR A 164 9.48 3.57 -6.60
C TYR A 164 9.73 3.32 -5.10
N GLY A 165 10.09 2.09 -4.74
CA GLY A 165 10.44 1.74 -3.35
C GLY A 165 9.26 1.73 -2.37
N VAL A 166 8.02 1.61 -2.87
CA VAL A 166 6.81 1.50 -2.06
C VAL A 166 6.24 0.09 -2.18
N PHE A 167 6.21 -0.62 -1.08
CA PHE A 167 5.68 -1.98 -0.99
C PHE A 167 4.28 -1.96 -0.41
N VAL A 168 3.29 -2.24 -1.23
CA VAL A 168 1.88 -2.32 -0.85
C VAL A 168 1.50 -3.78 -0.62
N LYS A 169 0.86 -4.06 0.51
CA LYS A 169 0.54 -5.41 0.99
C LYS A 169 -0.34 -6.23 0.02
N ASP A 170 -1.39 -5.62 -0.50
CA ASP A 170 -2.35 -6.28 -1.37
C ASP A 170 -3.10 -5.31 -2.29
N ALA A 171 -3.89 -5.86 -3.22
CA ALA A 171 -4.69 -5.08 -4.15
C ALA A 171 -5.76 -4.22 -3.47
N LYS A 172 -6.28 -4.64 -2.31
CA LYS A 172 -7.27 -3.88 -1.54
C LYS A 172 -6.64 -2.63 -0.93
N THR A 173 -5.45 -2.75 -0.36
CA THR A 173 -4.67 -1.63 0.16
C THR A 173 -4.32 -0.63 -0.94
N LEU A 174 -3.89 -1.13 -2.12
CA LEU A 174 -3.66 -0.27 -3.28
C LEU A 174 -4.94 0.50 -3.67
N GLU A 175 -6.09 -0.17 -3.72
CA GLU A 175 -7.37 0.45 -4.05
C GLU A 175 -7.79 1.50 -3.02
N ASN A 176 -7.57 1.24 -1.73
CA ASN A 176 -7.80 2.21 -0.65
C ASN A 176 -6.85 3.41 -0.78
N THR A 177 -5.59 3.20 -1.15
CA THR A 177 -4.66 4.31 -1.45
C THR A 177 -5.21 5.25 -2.53
N GLY A 178 -5.92 4.74 -3.52
CA GLY A 178 -6.61 5.56 -4.55
C GLY A 178 -7.85 6.31 -4.07
N LYS A 179 -8.21 6.24 -2.78
CA LYS A 179 -9.34 6.94 -2.15
C LYS A 179 -8.88 7.91 -1.05
N LEU A 180 -7.58 8.16 -0.95
CA LEU A 180 -7.02 9.03 0.07
C LEU A 180 -7.65 10.42 0.04
N ALA A 181 -8.11 10.88 1.19
CA ALA A 181 -8.60 12.23 1.42
C ALA A 181 -7.73 12.99 2.44
N ALA A 182 -7.06 12.26 3.35
CA ALA A 182 -6.14 12.85 4.31
C ALA A 182 -4.96 11.93 4.61
N ILE A 183 -3.81 12.52 4.92
CA ILE A 183 -2.60 11.84 5.37
C ILE A 183 -2.13 12.48 6.66
N ILE A 184 -1.94 11.66 7.69
CA ILE A 184 -1.31 12.06 8.94
C ILE A 184 0.14 11.60 8.90
N TYR A 185 1.06 12.54 9.05
CA TYR A 185 2.49 12.30 9.13
C TYR A 185 2.94 12.37 10.58
N ASP A 186 3.48 11.31 11.12
CA ASP A 186 4.26 11.40 12.35
C ASP A 186 5.63 11.99 12.02
N LYS A 187 6.01 13.08 12.71
CA LYS A 187 7.28 13.75 12.43
C LYS A 187 8.46 12.81 12.60
N ALA A 188 8.43 11.97 13.64
CA ALA A 188 9.54 11.12 14.00
C ALA A 188 9.88 10.14 12.85
N ASP A 189 11.12 10.20 12.38
CA ASP A 189 11.72 9.34 11.35
C ASP A 189 11.02 9.36 9.97
N VAL A 190 9.93 10.10 9.79
CA VAL A 190 9.26 10.29 8.49
C VAL A 190 9.85 11.50 7.76
N PHE A 191 9.95 12.63 8.48
CA PHE A 191 10.49 13.87 7.93
C PHE A 191 11.93 14.14 8.33
N THR A 192 12.56 13.23 9.07
CA THR A 192 13.97 13.33 9.48
C THR A 192 14.69 12.03 9.14
N ASP A 193 16.02 12.07 9.10
CA ASP A 193 16.85 10.88 8.85
C ASP A 193 16.92 9.93 10.07
N GLY A 194 16.14 10.22 11.12
CA GLY A 194 16.06 9.41 12.34
C GLY A 194 17.34 9.35 13.18
N VAL A 195 18.41 9.97 12.69
CA VAL A 195 19.73 9.98 13.36
C VAL A 195 20.04 11.39 13.80
N PRO A 196 19.77 11.75 15.07
CA PRO A 196 20.11 13.07 15.57
C PRO A 196 21.62 13.29 15.55
N LYS A 197 22.07 14.46 15.07
CA LYS A 197 23.48 14.84 15.03
C LYS A 197 23.76 15.90 16.07
N LEU A 198 24.88 15.79 16.76
CA LEU A 198 25.34 16.81 17.69
C LEU A 198 25.68 18.10 16.92
N VAL A 199 25.00 19.19 17.27
CA VAL A 199 25.17 20.51 16.62
C VAL A 199 25.97 21.45 17.51
N SER A 200 25.72 21.46 18.83
CA SER A 200 26.43 22.33 19.75
C SER A 200 26.58 21.71 21.13
N VAL A 201 27.67 22.08 21.76
CA VAL A 201 27.98 21.78 23.16
C VAL A 201 28.08 23.14 23.87
N ASN A 202 27.43 23.26 25.01
CA ASN A 202 27.51 24.46 25.82
C ASN A 202 27.71 24.09 27.29
N SER A 203 28.88 24.45 27.86
CA SER A 203 29.15 24.21 29.28
C SER A 203 29.76 25.45 29.90
N PRO A 204 29.15 25.94 31.01
CA PRO A 204 29.69 27.08 31.75
C PRO A 204 30.89 26.72 32.66
N ILE A 205 31.14 25.43 32.90
CA ILE A 205 32.10 24.97 33.91
C ILE A 205 33.20 24.08 33.40
N LEU A 206 33.05 23.51 32.21
CA LEU A 206 34.01 22.62 31.56
C LEU A 206 34.30 23.11 30.15
N ASP A 207 35.47 22.76 29.64
CA ASP A 207 35.74 22.88 28.21
C ASP A 207 34.88 21.89 27.41
N ASN A 208 34.62 22.18 26.13
CA ASN A 208 33.73 21.42 25.31
C ASN A 208 34.17 19.95 25.12
N GLU A 209 35.44 19.67 25.11
CA GLU A 209 35.99 18.32 24.93
C GLU A 209 35.76 17.48 26.19
N SER A 210 36.10 17.99 27.37
CA SER A 210 35.85 17.33 28.65
C SER A 210 34.34 17.13 28.93
N PHE A 211 33.51 18.10 28.53
CA PHE A 211 32.07 17.98 28.65
C PHE A 211 31.52 16.90 27.74
N LEU A 212 31.93 16.87 26.47
CA LEU A 212 31.52 15.86 25.50
C LEU A 212 32.01 14.46 25.90
N GLN A 213 33.22 14.36 26.46
CA GLN A 213 33.72 13.11 27.02
C GLN A 213 32.79 12.57 28.13
N LEU A 214 32.42 13.42 29.10
CA LEU A 214 31.49 12.99 30.16
C LEU A 214 30.13 12.55 29.62
N ALA A 215 29.60 13.30 28.66
CA ALA A 215 28.33 12.95 27.98
C ALA A 215 28.45 11.60 27.24
N ALA A 216 29.56 11.37 26.54
CA ALA A 216 29.82 10.13 25.83
C ALA A 216 29.97 8.92 26.76
N TYR A 217 30.68 9.08 27.88
CA TYR A 217 30.76 8.03 28.91
C TYR A 217 29.39 7.70 29.49
N THR A 218 28.54 8.75 29.72
CA THR A 218 27.18 8.53 30.24
C THR A 218 26.28 7.84 29.19
N ALA A 219 26.44 8.16 27.92
CA ALA A 219 25.65 7.61 26.83
C ALA A 219 26.10 6.20 26.39
N TYR A 220 27.34 5.77 26.72
CA TYR A 220 27.99 4.59 26.16
C TYR A 220 27.17 3.29 26.28
N SER A 221 26.52 3.10 27.42
CA SER A 221 25.77 1.88 27.70
C SER A 221 24.26 1.99 27.43
N SER A 222 23.82 3.11 26.84
CA SER A 222 22.40 3.36 26.54
C SER A 222 22.04 2.95 25.11
N GLU A 223 20.84 2.40 24.94
CA GLU A 223 20.28 2.09 23.63
C GLU A 223 19.35 3.22 23.11
N GLN A 224 19.26 4.35 23.84
CA GLN A 224 18.44 5.48 23.39
C GLN A 224 19.02 6.09 22.12
N ARG A 225 18.14 6.53 21.19
CA ARG A 225 18.50 7.00 19.84
C ARG A 225 19.52 8.13 19.79
N PHE A 226 19.62 8.94 20.86
CA PHE A 226 20.62 10.01 20.95
C PHE A 226 21.97 9.57 21.53
N ALA A 227 22.08 8.37 22.06
CA ALA A 227 23.30 7.89 22.71
C ALA A 227 24.45 7.67 21.71
N ALA A 228 24.20 6.89 20.66
CA ALA A 228 25.20 6.60 19.63
C ALA A 228 25.75 7.87 18.94
N PRO A 229 24.94 8.88 18.57
CA PRO A 229 25.43 10.17 18.06
C PRO A 229 26.37 10.92 19.00
N ILE A 230 26.11 10.90 20.32
CA ILE A 230 26.98 11.56 21.31
C ILE A 230 28.30 10.83 21.43
N VAL A 231 28.27 9.51 21.52
CA VAL A 231 29.47 8.65 21.56
C VAL A 231 30.31 8.84 20.29
N SER A 232 29.69 8.85 19.13
CA SER A 232 30.36 9.06 17.84
C SER A 232 30.98 10.44 17.71
N ALA A 233 30.31 11.48 18.24
CA ALA A 233 30.81 12.84 18.21
C ALA A 233 32.04 13.03 19.10
N TYR A 234 32.14 12.29 20.20
CA TYR A 234 33.35 12.29 21.04
C TYR A 234 34.54 11.66 20.29
N GLY A 235 34.35 10.52 19.63
CA GLY A 235 35.38 9.86 18.81
C GLY A 235 36.62 9.35 19.56
N GLY A 236 36.70 9.53 20.88
CA GLY A 236 37.77 9.05 21.72
C GLY A 236 37.48 7.67 22.33
N ASP A 237 38.54 7.04 22.89
CA ASP A 237 38.40 5.75 23.56
C ASP A 237 37.63 5.89 24.87
N ILE A 238 36.57 5.06 25.03
CA ILE A 238 35.81 4.95 26.27
C ILE A 238 36.28 3.71 27.03
N ILE A 239 36.63 3.90 28.30
CA ILE A 239 37.07 2.83 29.18
C ILE A 239 35.89 2.36 30.04
N PRO A 240 35.25 1.23 29.71
CA PRO A 240 34.00 0.81 30.38
C PRO A 240 34.16 0.58 31.89
N SER A 241 35.37 0.24 32.38
CA SER A 241 35.63 0.00 33.80
C SER A 241 35.49 1.25 34.68
N TYR A 242 35.41 2.46 34.10
CA TYR A 242 35.17 3.69 34.83
C TYR A 242 33.66 3.96 35.07
N ILE A 243 32.80 3.26 34.34
CA ILE A 243 31.34 3.39 34.42
C ILE A 243 30.84 2.40 35.49
N SER A 244 30.10 2.90 36.48
CA SER A 244 29.41 2.06 37.47
C SER A 244 28.02 2.58 37.72
N ASP A 245 27.13 1.70 38.22
CA ASP A 245 25.74 2.02 38.53
C ASP A 245 24.96 2.73 37.39
N PHE A 246 25.20 2.26 36.16
CA PHE A 246 24.47 2.78 34.99
C PHE A 246 22.98 2.46 35.08
N ARG A 247 22.14 3.46 34.80
CA ARG A 247 20.69 3.32 34.70
C ARG A 247 20.17 4.09 33.49
N ASP A 248 19.48 3.41 32.62
CA ASP A 248 18.74 4.02 31.54
C ASP A 248 17.32 4.40 32.02
N ILE A 249 16.88 5.64 31.76
CA ILE A 249 15.57 6.17 32.12
C ILE A 249 14.82 6.38 30.78
N PRO A 250 13.96 5.41 30.38
CA PRO A 250 13.35 5.43 29.06
C PRO A 250 12.68 6.76 28.73
N GLY A 251 13.00 7.30 27.55
CA GLY A 251 12.45 8.57 27.05
C GLY A 251 12.96 9.85 27.70
N CYS A 252 13.60 9.76 28.88
CA CYS A 252 14.01 10.93 29.66
C CYS A 252 15.53 11.14 29.71
N GLY A 253 16.31 10.07 29.67
CA GLY A 253 17.76 10.18 29.78
C GLY A 253 18.43 9.00 30.50
N MET A 254 19.61 9.23 31.09
CA MET A 254 20.40 8.22 31.76
C MET A 254 21.22 8.77 32.90
N GLU A 255 21.56 7.92 33.88
CA GLU A 255 22.43 8.24 34.99
C GLU A 255 23.50 7.19 35.19
N MET A 256 24.67 7.59 35.66
CA MET A 256 25.79 6.72 36.03
C MET A 256 26.61 7.27 37.19
N LEU A 257 27.47 6.46 37.77
CA LEU A 257 28.55 6.89 38.62
C LEU A 257 29.90 6.84 37.86
N LEU A 258 30.59 7.97 37.79
CA LEU A 258 31.95 8.07 37.27
C LEU A 258 32.89 8.49 38.42
N HIS A 259 33.81 7.62 38.80
CA HIS A 259 34.72 7.86 39.94
C HIS A 259 33.97 8.28 41.23
N GLY A 260 32.80 7.67 41.47
CA GLY A 260 31.97 7.95 42.66
C GLY A 260 31.18 9.26 42.61
N LYS A 261 31.20 9.99 41.49
CA LYS A 261 30.32 11.15 41.23
C LYS A 261 29.18 10.76 40.35
N GLN A 262 27.96 11.13 40.73
CA GLN A 262 26.76 10.92 39.92
C GLN A 262 26.78 11.87 38.71
N ILE A 263 26.67 11.30 37.54
CA ILE A 263 26.46 12.02 36.28
C ILE A 263 25.05 11.70 35.76
N LEU A 264 24.34 12.73 35.40
CA LEU A 264 22.97 12.61 34.82
C LEU A 264 22.99 13.31 33.47
N LEU A 265 22.50 12.64 32.44
CA LEU A 265 22.32 13.18 31.09
C LEU A 265 20.87 12.93 30.67
N GLY A 266 20.13 13.99 30.33
CA GLY A 266 18.71 13.80 29.94
C GLY A 266 17.97 15.08 29.63
N THR A 267 16.66 14.94 29.48
CA THR A 267 15.74 16.02 29.13
C THR A 267 15.48 16.97 30.31
N ARG A 268 14.77 18.09 30.03
CA ARG A 268 14.36 19.05 31.05
C ARG A 268 13.47 18.42 32.11
N GLU A 269 12.54 17.56 31.68
CA GLU A 269 11.59 16.86 32.55
C GLU A 269 12.31 15.99 33.60
N LEU A 270 13.41 15.32 33.18
CA LEU A 270 14.24 14.53 34.10
C LEU A 270 14.94 15.42 35.12
N PHE A 271 15.46 16.57 34.71
CA PHE A 271 16.11 17.51 35.58
C PHE A 271 15.14 18.15 36.59
N ASP A 272 13.95 18.53 36.14
CA ASP A 272 12.87 19.06 36.99
C ASP A 272 12.42 18.00 38.01
N ALA A 273 12.26 16.73 37.58
CA ALA A 273 11.92 15.63 38.49
C ALA A 273 13.00 15.36 39.54
N LYS A 274 14.27 15.60 39.22
CA LYS A 274 15.42 15.48 40.14
C LYS A 274 15.69 16.80 40.94
N GLY A 275 14.94 17.88 40.69
CA GLY A 275 15.10 19.15 41.37
C GLY A 275 16.38 19.90 41.00
N ILE A 276 16.93 19.67 39.81
CA ILE A 276 18.14 20.30 39.30
C ILE A 276 17.75 21.53 38.48
N LEU A 277 18.12 22.73 38.92
CA LEU A 277 17.79 23.97 38.22
C LEU A 277 18.59 24.16 36.94
N ILE A 278 17.92 24.37 35.81
CA ILE A 278 18.48 24.71 34.51
C ILE A 278 18.35 26.24 34.31
N PRO A 279 19.40 26.97 33.90
CA PRO A 279 19.31 28.39 33.61
C PRO A 279 18.34 28.71 32.46
N ASP A 280 17.50 29.75 32.61
CA ASP A 280 16.49 30.15 31.62
C ASP A 280 17.06 30.63 30.27
N SER A 281 18.35 30.96 30.22
CA SER A 281 19.04 31.36 28.97
C SER A 281 19.28 30.25 27.96
N GLU A 282 18.92 29.01 28.27
CA GLU A 282 19.24 27.82 27.49
C GLU A 282 18.06 27.35 26.60
N CYS A 283 17.03 28.16 26.42
CA CYS A 283 15.96 27.82 25.45
C CYS A 283 16.45 28.01 24.02
N LYS A 284 17.01 26.93 23.42
CA LYS A 284 17.40 26.86 22.00
C LYS A 284 16.51 25.87 21.26
N SER A 285 16.28 26.12 20.00
CA SER A 285 15.53 25.20 19.13
C SER A 285 16.31 23.90 18.83
N GLY A 286 15.74 22.75 19.10
CA GLY A 286 16.34 21.44 18.86
C GLY A 286 16.10 20.49 20.02
N TYR A 287 16.55 19.25 19.90
CA TYR A 287 16.52 18.28 20.97
C TYR A 287 17.68 18.56 21.94
N ILE A 288 17.34 19.09 23.11
CA ILE A 288 18.35 19.53 24.09
C ILE A 288 18.46 18.50 25.19
N LEU A 289 19.67 18.01 25.42
CA LEU A 289 20.02 17.19 26.56
C LEU A 289 20.87 18.00 27.53
N TYR A 290 20.51 17.92 28.79
CA TYR A 290 21.22 18.58 29.88
C TYR A 290 22.10 17.57 30.59
N LEU A 291 23.28 18.02 31.07
CA LEU A 291 24.19 17.20 31.86
C LEU A 291 24.36 17.81 33.24
N SER A 292 24.33 16.98 34.27
CA SER A 292 24.65 17.38 35.64
C SER A 292 25.75 16.51 36.22
N ILE A 293 26.56 17.12 37.12
CA ILE A 293 27.61 16.47 37.87
C ILE A 293 27.36 16.64 39.36
N GLY A 294 27.12 15.54 40.07
CA GLY A 294 26.85 15.58 41.50
C GLY A 294 25.60 16.41 41.85
N GLY A 295 24.55 16.35 41.02
CA GLY A 295 23.30 17.06 41.21
C GLY A 295 23.34 18.57 40.86
N ARG A 296 24.40 19.06 40.23
CA ARG A 296 24.54 20.43 39.76
C ARG A 296 24.60 20.50 38.25
N TYR A 297 23.87 21.43 37.65
CA TYR A 297 23.89 21.68 36.22
C TYR A 297 25.31 21.93 35.72
N ALA A 298 25.72 21.26 34.68
CA ALA A 298 27.06 21.36 34.11
C ALA A 298 27.10 21.88 32.67
N GLY A 299 25.96 21.80 31.95
CA GLY A 299 25.87 22.27 30.57
C GLY A 299 24.80 21.53 29.77
N SER A 300 24.73 21.82 28.49
CA SER A 300 23.77 21.24 27.56
C SER A 300 24.43 20.80 26.22
N LEU A 301 23.82 19.80 25.62
CA LEU A 301 24.06 19.32 24.26
C LEU A 301 22.83 19.61 23.39
N THR A 302 23.04 20.20 22.23
CA THR A 302 21.95 20.38 21.27
C THR A 302 22.15 19.40 20.12
N LEU A 303 21.16 18.52 19.93
CA LEU A 303 21.11 17.61 18.78
C LEU A 303 20.04 18.11 17.81
N LYS A 304 20.28 17.91 16.52
CA LYS A 304 19.29 18.17 15.47
C LYS A 304 19.27 16.97 14.53
N GLU A 305 18.08 16.59 14.16
CA GLU A 305 17.87 15.67 13.06
C GLU A 305 17.92 16.45 11.74
N LYS A 306 18.48 15.82 10.71
CA LYS A 306 18.47 16.40 9.38
C LYS A 306 17.08 16.16 8.78
N VAL A 307 16.41 17.25 8.39
CA VAL A 307 15.13 17.14 7.70
C VAL A 307 15.35 16.42 6.37
N ASN A 308 14.50 15.46 6.06
CA ASN A 308 14.49 14.75 4.80
C ASN A 308 14.24 15.78 3.67
N PRO A 309 15.17 15.98 2.73
CA PRO A 309 15.03 17.00 1.68
C PRO A 309 13.82 16.77 0.79
N TYR A 310 13.25 15.60 0.85
CA TYR A 310 12.15 15.17 0.01
C TYR A 310 10.76 15.33 0.65
N ALA A 311 10.72 15.63 1.94
CA ALA A 311 9.45 15.76 2.68
C ALA A 311 8.55 16.86 2.10
N GLU A 312 9.13 18.00 1.74
CA GLU A 312 8.40 19.13 1.16
C GLU A 312 7.79 18.77 -0.20
N SER A 313 8.56 18.11 -1.09
CA SER A 313 8.07 17.71 -2.41
C SER A 313 6.94 16.70 -2.33
N VAL A 314 7.00 15.74 -1.42
CA VAL A 314 5.95 14.73 -1.23
C VAL A 314 4.62 15.38 -0.81
N ILE A 315 4.66 16.34 0.12
CA ILE A 315 3.47 17.07 0.56
C ILE A 315 2.92 17.93 -0.58
N ALA A 316 3.80 18.64 -1.30
CA ALA A 316 3.42 19.45 -2.44
C ALA A 316 2.77 18.61 -3.56
N ASP A 317 3.30 17.43 -3.85
CA ASP A 317 2.75 16.50 -4.84
C ASP A 317 1.35 16.02 -4.44
N PHE A 318 1.11 15.64 -3.18
CA PHE A 318 -0.22 15.25 -2.72
C PHE A 318 -1.21 16.40 -2.76
N SER A 319 -0.79 17.60 -2.40
CA SER A 319 -1.61 18.82 -2.52
C SER A 319 -2.00 19.10 -3.97
N ALA A 320 -1.06 18.93 -4.92
CA ALA A 320 -1.31 19.12 -6.35
C ALA A 320 -2.22 18.05 -6.97
N LEU A 321 -2.14 16.81 -6.47
CA LEU A 321 -2.86 15.65 -7.03
C LEU A 321 -4.35 15.59 -6.70
N GLY A 322 -4.88 16.39 -5.80
CA GLY A 322 -6.31 16.36 -5.53
C GLY A 322 -6.77 16.97 -4.21
N GLY A 323 -5.96 17.80 -3.59
CA GLY A 323 -6.33 18.45 -2.32
C GLY A 323 -6.39 17.48 -1.15
N ILE A 324 -5.49 16.49 -1.13
CA ILE A 324 -5.35 15.55 -0.02
C ILE A 324 -4.83 16.34 1.18
N LYS A 325 -5.57 16.32 2.29
CA LYS A 325 -5.25 17.07 3.50
C LYS A 325 -4.00 16.50 4.17
N SER A 326 -3.01 17.35 4.40
CA SER A 326 -1.75 17.02 5.07
C SER A 326 -1.78 17.43 6.54
N ILE A 327 -1.62 16.48 7.45
CA ILE A 327 -1.68 16.69 8.90
C ILE A 327 -0.35 16.25 9.50
N LEU A 328 0.32 17.14 10.23
CA LEU A 328 1.54 16.84 10.94
C LEU A 328 1.25 16.61 12.42
N VAL A 329 1.72 15.49 12.96
CA VAL A 329 1.64 15.15 14.39
C VAL A 329 3.05 14.98 14.93
N THR A 330 3.34 15.59 16.09
CA THR A 330 4.67 15.57 16.69
C THR A 330 4.62 15.67 18.21
N GLU A 331 5.63 15.12 18.88
CA GLU A 331 5.86 15.26 20.32
C GLU A 331 6.64 16.53 20.67
N ASP A 332 7.19 17.23 19.68
CA ASP A 332 7.94 18.46 19.90
C ASP A 332 7.05 19.61 20.38
N GLY A 333 7.69 20.58 21.06
CA GLY A 333 7.04 21.80 21.48
C GLY A 333 6.61 22.70 20.30
N MET A 334 5.66 23.60 20.58
CA MET A 334 4.98 24.48 19.61
C MET A 334 5.94 25.22 18.66
N GLU A 335 6.99 25.88 19.20
CA GLU A 335 7.87 26.74 18.38
C GLU A 335 8.63 25.99 17.27
N VAL A 336 9.12 24.78 17.60
CA VAL A 336 9.85 23.95 16.65
C VAL A 336 8.89 23.37 15.60
N SER A 337 7.73 22.92 16.07
CA SER A 337 6.70 22.29 15.23
C SER A 337 6.10 23.27 14.23
N GLU A 338 5.82 24.52 14.64
CA GLU A 338 5.32 25.55 13.71
C GLU A 338 6.33 25.92 12.63
N LYS A 339 7.63 25.99 12.96
CA LYS A 339 8.67 26.27 11.96
C LYS A 339 8.72 25.16 10.92
N LEU A 340 8.65 23.91 11.36
CA LEU A 340 8.63 22.75 10.47
C LEU A 340 7.37 22.71 9.62
N ALA A 341 6.19 22.87 10.22
CA ALA A 341 4.91 22.86 9.53
C ALA A 341 4.84 23.93 8.44
N LYS A 342 5.35 25.14 8.72
CA LYS A 342 5.43 26.22 7.73
C LYS A 342 6.41 25.91 6.59
N SER A 343 7.54 25.26 6.87
CA SER A 343 8.50 24.87 5.82
C SER A 343 7.98 23.73 4.94
N LEU A 344 7.15 22.85 5.49
CA LEU A 344 6.56 21.72 4.79
C LEU A 344 5.20 22.02 4.15
N HIS A 345 4.62 23.21 4.41
CA HIS A 345 3.31 23.63 3.91
C HIS A 345 2.17 22.66 4.26
N VAL A 346 2.19 22.11 5.50
CA VAL A 346 1.11 21.22 5.96
C VAL A 346 -0.16 22.02 6.29
N ASP A 347 -1.33 21.40 6.10
CA ASP A 347 -2.63 22.04 6.30
C ASP A 347 -3.00 22.14 7.79
N GLU A 348 -2.57 21.16 8.60
CA GLU A 348 -2.91 21.08 10.02
C GLU A 348 -1.71 20.59 10.84
N LEU A 349 -1.53 21.15 12.04
CA LEU A 349 -0.45 20.82 12.95
C LEU A 349 -0.99 20.48 14.34
N HIS A 350 -0.53 19.34 14.87
CA HIS A 350 -0.71 18.94 16.25
C HIS A 350 0.67 18.73 16.88
N TYR A 351 0.96 19.45 17.95
CA TYR A 351 2.23 19.43 18.67
C TYR A 351 2.05 18.97 20.12
N GLU A 352 3.14 18.60 20.79
CA GLU A 352 3.13 18.04 22.15
C GLU A 352 2.19 16.83 22.32
N CYS A 353 2.06 16.03 21.24
CA CYS A 353 1.15 14.90 21.21
C CYS A 353 1.88 13.64 21.66
N GLY A 354 1.56 13.16 22.85
CA GLY A 354 1.96 11.81 23.27
C GLY A 354 1.18 10.73 22.54
N PHE A 355 1.44 9.49 22.92
CA PHE A 355 0.88 8.30 22.28
C PHE A 355 -0.66 8.26 22.25
N THR A 356 -1.31 8.59 23.39
CA THR A 356 -2.78 8.60 23.51
C THR A 356 -3.41 9.71 22.68
N GLU A 357 -2.81 10.89 22.70
CA GLU A 357 -3.27 12.03 21.91
C GLU A 357 -3.17 11.76 20.40
N LYS A 358 -2.08 11.12 19.95
CA LYS A 358 -1.94 10.70 18.54
C LYS A 358 -3.08 9.78 18.12
N ALA A 359 -3.40 8.76 18.93
CA ALA A 359 -4.50 7.85 18.63
C ALA A 359 -5.87 8.57 18.55
N ASP A 360 -6.14 9.49 19.47
CA ASP A 360 -7.37 10.30 19.47
C ASP A 360 -7.47 11.21 18.24
N ILE A 361 -6.33 11.78 17.79
CA ILE A 361 -6.29 12.62 16.58
C ILE A 361 -6.60 11.77 15.36
N ILE A 362 -5.98 10.58 15.22
CA ILE A 362 -6.22 9.66 14.11
C ILE A 362 -7.71 9.28 14.07
N GLN A 363 -8.31 8.91 15.21
CA GLN A 363 -9.73 8.57 15.28
C GLN A 363 -10.62 9.75 14.88
N LYS A 364 -10.37 10.95 15.39
CA LYS A 364 -11.14 12.15 15.04
C LYS A 364 -11.04 12.50 13.55
N CYS A 365 -9.84 12.40 12.97
CA CYS A 365 -9.65 12.62 11.54
C CYS A 365 -10.42 11.60 10.73
N ARG A 366 -10.39 10.31 11.12
CA ARG A 366 -11.15 9.26 10.44
C ARG A 366 -12.65 9.48 10.49
N ASP A 367 -13.18 9.90 11.64
CA ASP A 367 -14.61 10.17 11.85
C ASP A 367 -15.13 11.38 11.05
N GLN A 368 -14.24 12.29 10.64
CA GLN A 368 -14.57 13.43 9.78
C GLN A 368 -14.65 13.11 8.29
N LEU A 369 -14.07 11.98 7.86
CA LEU A 369 -14.05 11.57 6.46
C LEU A 369 -15.33 10.84 6.06
N ALA A 370 -15.69 10.95 4.77
CA ALA A 370 -16.78 10.19 4.22
C ALA A 370 -16.48 8.67 4.21
N PRO A 371 -17.51 7.80 4.19
CA PRO A 371 -17.32 6.33 4.23
C PRO A 371 -16.51 5.75 3.06
N ASP A 372 -16.46 6.44 1.94
CA ASP A 372 -15.72 6.05 0.73
C ASP A 372 -14.34 6.70 0.61
N GLU A 373 -14.01 7.61 1.52
CA GLU A 373 -12.70 8.22 1.68
C GLU A 373 -11.83 7.43 2.66
N THR A 374 -10.51 7.53 2.51
CA THR A 374 -9.56 6.81 3.35
C THR A 374 -8.54 7.75 3.99
N LEU A 375 -8.13 7.39 5.20
CA LEU A 375 -7.08 8.04 5.97
C LEU A 375 -5.83 7.18 5.96
N MET A 376 -4.68 7.77 5.63
CA MET A 376 -3.36 7.14 5.78
C MET A 376 -2.64 7.73 6.99
N TYR A 377 -2.04 6.89 7.80
CA TYR A 377 -1.11 7.29 8.86
C TYR A 377 0.28 6.80 8.50
N ILE A 378 1.26 7.70 8.48
CA ILE A 378 2.66 7.41 8.14
C ILE A 378 3.51 7.58 9.39
N SER A 379 4.16 6.50 9.81
CA SER A 379 5.07 6.49 10.96
C SER A 379 6.28 5.62 10.70
N ALA A 380 7.35 5.78 11.48
CA ALA A 380 8.51 4.88 11.46
C ALA A 380 8.49 3.89 12.63
N GLU A 381 7.72 4.15 13.67
CA GLU A 381 7.66 3.29 14.85
C GLU A 381 6.85 2.01 14.61
N ASN A 382 7.35 0.91 15.13
CA ASN A 382 6.59 -0.34 15.26
C ASN A 382 5.59 -0.18 16.41
N LEU A 383 4.47 0.48 16.13
CA LEU A 383 3.38 0.57 17.09
C LEU A 383 2.70 -0.80 17.18
N GLU A 384 2.65 -1.38 18.39
CA GLU A 384 2.01 -2.68 18.65
C GLU A 384 0.47 -2.61 18.63
N TYR A 385 -0.11 -1.45 18.36
CA TYR A 385 -1.56 -1.28 18.33
C TYR A 385 -2.05 -0.94 16.92
N HIS A 386 -3.25 -1.40 16.63
CA HIS A 386 -3.94 -1.02 15.41
C HIS A 386 -4.42 0.43 15.50
N THR A 387 -3.97 1.26 14.58
CA THR A 387 -4.47 2.62 14.46
C THR A 387 -5.90 2.62 13.90
N ALA A 388 -6.63 3.71 14.12
CA ALA A 388 -7.93 3.90 13.48
C ALA A 388 -7.82 4.32 12.00
N ALA A 389 -6.60 4.46 11.47
CA ALA A 389 -6.36 4.74 10.07
C ALA A 389 -6.78 3.55 9.19
N ASP A 390 -7.23 3.86 7.96
CA ASP A 390 -7.57 2.83 6.97
C ASP A 390 -6.34 2.19 6.34
N ILE A 391 -5.20 2.91 6.38
CA ILE A 391 -3.92 2.48 5.84
C ILE A 391 -2.81 2.89 6.81
N ASP A 392 -2.09 1.91 7.33
CA ASP A 392 -0.87 2.13 8.09
C ASP A 392 0.35 2.01 7.17
N ALA A 393 1.01 3.15 6.92
CA ALA A 393 2.25 3.21 6.16
C ALA A 393 3.44 3.35 7.11
N LYS A 394 4.48 2.54 6.92
CA LYS A 394 5.67 2.59 7.76
C LYS A 394 6.94 2.84 6.97
N VAL A 395 7.80 3.67 7.54
CA VAL A 395 9.10 4.02 6.99
C VAL A 395 10.19 3.21 7.70
N GLY A 396 10.96 2.40 6.94
CA GLY A 396 12.11 1.66 7.50
C GLY A 396 11.78 0.45 8.39
N ALA A 397 10.51 0.06 8.50
CA ALA A 397 10.04 -1.02 9.38
C ALA A 397 9.94 -2.39 8.68
N SER A 398 9.55 -3.43 9.42
CA SER A 398 9.27 -4.76 8.87
C SER A 398 7.80 -4.94 8.48
N PHE A 399 7.51 -5.84 7.54
CA PHE A 399 6.17 -6.09 6.99
C PHE A 399 5.10 -6.64 7.96
N ASP A 400 5.45 -6.95 9.21
CA ASP A 400 4.52 -7.64 10.09
C ASP A 400 3.35 -6.78 10.58
N SER A 401 3.48 -5.47 10.53
CA SER A 401 2.54 -4.53 11.14
C SER A 401 2.09 -3.37 10.22
N ALA A 402 2.46 -3.38 8.92
CA ALA A 402 2.16 -2.30 8.01
C ALA A 402 1.34 -2.77 6.80
N ASP A 403 0.49 -1.89 6.29
CA ASP A 403 -0.20 -2.08 5.01
C ASP A 403 0.64 -1.60 3.82
N ILE A 404 1.46 -0.56 4.07
CA ILE A 404 2.43 -0.03 3.11
C ILE A 404 3.78 0.10 3.82
N LEU A 405 4.84 -0.34 3.14
CA LEU A 405 6.22 -0.12 3.56
C LEU A 405 6.95 0.75 2.57
N THR A 406 7.77 1.63 3.10
CA THR A 406 8.67 2.46 2.30
C THR A 406 9.98 2.71 3.04
N SER A 407 11.06 2.99 2.32
CA SER A 407 12.29 3.53 2.89
C SER A 407 12.20 5.06 3.05
N ASN A 408 13.15 5.66 3.77
CA ASN A 408 13.22 7.12 3.90
C ASN A 408 13.31 7.83 2.53
N VAL A 409 13.93 7.19 1.55
CA VAL A 409 13.98 7.67 0.16
C VAL A 409 12.70 7.30 -0.58
N GLY A 410 12.13 6.13 -0.31
CA GLY A 410 10.92 5.61 -0.96
C GLY A 410 9.63 6.38 -0.63
N ILE A 411 9.64 7.30 0.34
CA ILE A 411 8.48 8.15 0.63
C ILE A 411 8.01 8.95 -0.60
N PHE A 412 8.90 9.26 -1.54
CA PHE A 412 8.55 9.83 -2.87
C PHE A 412 7.68 8.95 -3.73
N GLY A 413 7.79 7.65 -3.57
CA GLY A 413 6.98 6.70 -4.28
C GLY A 413 5.50 6.73 -3.86
N LEU A 414 5.16 7.36 -2.73
CA LEU A 414 3.77 7.42 -2.25
C LEU A 414 2.84 8.21 -3.19
N PRO A 415 3.19 9.42 -3.70
CA PRO A 415 2.37 10.11 -4.70
C PRO A 415 2.21 9.32 -5.99
N VAL A 416 3.27 8.61 -6.44
CA VAL A 416 3.22 7.72 -7.60
C VAL A 416 2.30 6.53 -7.33
N THR A 417 2.37 5.96 -6.12
CA THR A 417 1.49 4.87 -5.69
C THR A 417 0.03 5.32 -5.68
N TYR A 418 -0.28 6.51 -5.17
CA TYR A 418 -1.61 7.12 -5.20
C TYR A 418 -2.12 7.30 -6.64
N THR A 419 -1.32 7.89 -7.51
CA THR A 419 -1.68 8.12 -8.93
C THR A 419 -1.92 6.79 -9.65
N SER A 420 -1.08 5.78 -9.39
CA SER A 420 -1.22 4.43 -9.93
C SER A 420 -2.51 3.78 -9.43
N ALA A 421 -2.80 3.87 -8.14
CA ALA A 421 -4.01 3.34 -7.51
C ALA A 421 -5.28 3.98 -8.07
N HIS A 422 -5.28 5.31 -8.22
CA HIS A 422 -6.39 6.06 -8.83
C HIS A 422 -6.61 5.63 -10.29
N THR A 423 -5.53 5.45 -11.06
CA THR A 423 -5.60 4.98 -12.45
C THR A 423 -6.10 3.54 -12.52
N VAL A 424 -5.64 2.64 -11.65
CA VAL A 424 -6.14 1.25 -11.56
C VAL A 424 -7.65 1.23 -11.29
N LYS A 425 -8.14 2.03 -10.35
CA LYS A 425 -9.57 2.17 -10.05
C LYS A 425 -10.35 2.64 -11.28
N ARG A 426 -9.86 3.68 -11.97
CA ARG A 426 -10.49 4.22 -13.18
C ARG A 426 -10.54 3.17 -14.29
N LEU A 427 -9.41 2.53 -14.63
CA LEU A 427 -9.33 1.50 -15.67
C LEU A 427 -10.21 0.30 -15.34
N SER A 428 -10.27 -0.12 -14.07
CA SER A 428 -11.16 -1.19 -13.61
C SER A 428 -12.61 -0.85 -13.84
N THR A 429 -13.03 0.38 -13.52
CA THR A 429 -14.40 0.85 -13.73
C THR A 429 -14.74 0.98 -15.23
N GLU A 430 -13.85 1.59 -16.02
CA GLU A 430 -13.99 1.69 -17.48
C GLU A 430 -14.14 0.30 -18.11
N ASN A 431 -13.32 -0.67 -17.69
CA ASN A 431 -13.38 -2.04 -18.21
C ASN A 431 -14.68 -2.75 -17.83
N LEU A 432 -15.20 -2.55 -16.60
CA LEU A 432 -16.47 -3.12 -16.18
C LEU A 432 -17.63 -2.58 -17.03
N ILE A 433 -17.68 -1.26 -17.25
CA ILE A 433 -18.71 -0.62 -18.08
C ILE A 433 -18.60 -1.13 -19.52
N PHE A 434 -17.39 -1.17 -20.07
CA PHE A 434 -17.16 -1.69 -21.42
C PHE A 434 -17.60 -3.15 -21.55
N THR A 435 -17.23 -3.99 -20.58
CA THR A 435 -17.63 -5.40 -20.54
C THR A 435 -19.15 -5.54 -20.48
N ALA A 436 -19.84 -4.77 -19.63
CA ALA A 436 -21.30 -4.80 -19.54
C ALA A 436 -21.94 -4.41 -20.86
N PHE A 437 -21.42 -3.39 -21.56
CA PHE A 437 -21.88 -2.98 -22.88
C PHE A 437 -21.70 -4.10 -23.92
N ILE A 438 -20.51 -4.70 -23.98
CA ILE A 438 -20.25 -5.83 -24.90
C ILE A 438 -21.19 -7.01 -24.60
N LYS A 439 -21.41 -7.33 -23.33
CA LYS A 439 -22.38 -8.38 -22.93
C LYS A 439 -23.79 -8.10 -23.45
N LEU A 440 -24.25 -6.86 -23.34
CA LEU A 440 -25.54 -6.45 -23.89
C LEU A 440 -25.60 -6.68 -25.42
N VAL A 441 -24.57 -6.25 -26.14
CA VAL A 441 -24.47 -6.46 -27.60
C VAL A 441 -24.48 -7.96 -27.95
N LEU A 442 -23.71 -8.78 -27.22
CA LEU A 442 -23.68 -10.23 -27.44
C LEU A 442 -25.04 -10.90 -27.21
N VAL A 443 -25.76 -10.48 -26.17
CA VAL A 443 -27.13 -10.96 -25.89
C VAL A 443 -28.07 -10.61 -27.04
N VAL A 444 -28.02 -9.39 -27.55
CA VAL A 444 -28.85 -8.96 -28.71
C VAL A 444 -28.52 -9.78 -29.95
N LEU A 445 -27.23 -10.00 -30.26
CA LEU A 445 -26.76 -10.82 -31.38
C LEU A 445 -27.25 -12.28 -31.25
N ALA A 446 -27.21 -12.83 -30.03
CA ALA A 446 -27.66 -14.18 -29.75
C ALA A 446 -29.20 -14.31 -29.96
N LEU A 447 -29.98 -13.36 -29.46
CA LEU A 447 -31.45 -13.37 -29.58
C LEU A 447 -31.90 -13.18 -31.04
N THR A 448 -31.29 -12.28 -31.79
CA THR A 448 -31.61 -12.07 -33.21
C THR A 448 -31.13 -13.20 -34.09
N GLY A 449 -30.13 -14.00 -33.61
CA GLY A 449 -29.49 -15.05 -34.41
C GLY A 449 -28.59 -14.52 -35.51
N SER A 450 -28.20 -13.24 -35.43
CA SER A 450 -27.33 -12.55 -36.41
C SER A 450 -25.86 -12.93 -36.29
N ALA A 451 -25.48 -13.74 -35.31
CA ALA A 451 -24.12 -14.20 -35.07
C ALA A 451 -24.00 -15.73 -35.13
N THR A 452 -22.78 -16.23 -35.09
CA THR A 452 -22.46 -17.65 -34.91
C THR A 452 -21.94 -17.91 -33.49
N LEU A 453 -21.99 -19.13 -33.03
CA LEU A 453 -21.58 -19.52 -31.70
C LEU A 453 -20.11 -19.15 -31.40
N TRP A 454 -19.20 -19.44 -32.35
CA TRP A 454 -17.78 -19.09 -32.20
C TRP A 454 -17.53 -17.57 -32.25
N PHE A 455 -18.36 -16.81 -33.01
CA PHE A 455 -18.20 -15.36 -33.14
C PHE A 455 -18.53 -14.66 -31.82
N ILE A 456 -19.54 -15.13 -31.08
CA ILE A 456 -19.89 -14.65 -29.74
C ILE A 456 -18.69 -14.75 -28.80
N VAL A 457 -18.01 -15.92 -28.78
CA VAL A 457 -16.85 -16.14 -27.90
C VAL A 457 -15.63 -15.38 -28.37
N LEU A 458 -15.45 -15.24 -29.70
CA LEU A 458 -14.36 -14.42 -30.25
C LEU A 458 -14.50 -12.95 -29.88
N LEU A 459 -15.70 -12.39 -29.95
CA LEU A 459 -15.95 -11.00 -29.64
C LEU A 459 -15.74 -10.73 -28.13
N ASP A 460 -16.20 -11.64 -27.27
CA ASP A 460 -15.94 -11.54 -25.82
C ASP A 460 -14.44 -11.67 -25.48
N PHE A 461 -13.73 -12.56 -26.15
CA PHE A 461 -12.27 -12.65 -25.99
C PHE A 461 -11.54 -11.38 -26.50
N SER A 462 -11.98 -10.82 -27.61
CA SER A 462 -11.42 -9.56 -28.13
C SER A 462 -11.63 -8.41 -27.17
N ALA A 463 -12.79 -8.33 -26.51
CA ALA A 463 -13.06 -7.37 -25.45
C ALA A 463 -12.12 -7.58 -24.24
N SER A 464 -11.83 -8.84 -23.87
CA SER A 464 -10.85 -9.18 -22.83
C SER A 464 -9.45 -8.68 -23.18
N LEU A 465 -9.03 -8.90 -24.42
CA LEU A 465 -7.73 -8.48 -24.93
C LEU A 465 -7.60 -6.95 -24.90
N PHE A 466 -8.65 -6.25 -25.32
CA PHE A 466 -8.70 -4.78 -25.25
C PHE A 466 -8.58 -4.29 -23.80
N GLY A 467 -9.31 -4.91 -22.87
CA GLY A 467 -9.16 -4.62 -21.43
C GLY A 467 -7.71 -4.79 -20.96
N VAL A 468 -7.07 -5.90 -21.29
CA VAL A 468 -5.68 -6.15 -20.90
C VAL A 468 -4.71 -5.13 -21.52
N LEU A 469 -4.91 -4.73 -22.77
CA LEU A 469 -4.06 -3.72 -23.43
C LEU A 469 -4.18 -2.33 -22.79
N ASN A 470 -5.30 -2.02 -22.18
CA ASN A 470 -5.47 -0.77 -21.44
C ASN A 470 -4.52 -0.60 -20.24
N VAL A 471 -3.85 -1.66 -19.78
CA VAL A 471 -2.77 -1.59 -18.77
C VAL A 471 -1.65 -0.62 -19.20
N VAL A 472 -1.38 -0.50 -20.49
CA VAL A 472 -0.37 0.44 -21.02
C VAL A 472 -0.69 1.92 -20.68
N ARG A 473 -1.94 2.22 -20.33
CA ARG A 473 -2.37 3.58 -19.88
C ARG A 473 -2.02 3.89 -18.42
N LEU A 474 -1.44 2.94 -17.66
CA LEU A 474 -0.83 3.26 -16.37
C LEU A 474 0.30 4.25 -16.61
N PRO A 475 0.29 5.44 -15.96
CA PRO A 475 1.25 6.47 -16.24
C PRO A 475 2.67 5.97 -15.99
N SER A 476 3.54 6.12 -16.99
CA SER A 476 4.96 6.19 -16.78
C SER A 476 5.22 7.54 -16.13
N ALA A 477 5.32 7.61 -14.82
CA ALA A 477 5.73 8.85 -14.18
C ALA A 477 7.21 9.03 -14.50
N ASP A 478 7.55 10.11 -15.20
CA ASP A 478 8.94 10.56 -15.40
C ASP A 478 9.47 11.27 -14.13
N LEU A 479 9.09 10.80 -12.96
CA LEU A 479 9.66 11.23 -11.69
C LEU A 479 10.93 10.41 -11.46
N HIS A 480 12.03 10.82 -12.10
CA HIS A 480 13.34 10.30 -11.77
C HIS A 480 13.79 10.89 -10.43
N PRO A 481 14.22 10.06 -9.46
CA PRO A 481 14.81 10.56 -8.22
C PRO A 481 16.08 11.40 -8.45
N GLU A 482 16.69 11.31 -9.63
CA GLU A 482 17.85 12.12 -10.04
C GLU A 482 17.47 13.57 -10.37
N ASP A 483 16.24 13.85 -10.79
CA ASP A 483 15.78 15.22 -11.07
C ASP A 483 15.41 16.00 -9.78
N ALA A 484 15.26 15.33 -8.67
CA ALA A 484 15.03 15.92 -7.34
C ALA A 484 16.36 16.18 -6.57
N ALA A 485 17.47 15.64 -7.02
CA ALA A 485 18.81 15.93 -6.52
C ALA A 485 19.42 17.08 -7.36
N GLY A 486 18.66 18.14 -7.56
CA GLY A 486 19.14 19.36 -8.20
C GLY A 486 20.29 20.00 -7.43
N ASP A 487 21.33 20.37 -8.15
CA ASP A 487 22.60 21.07 -7.91
C ASP A 487 22.85 21.69 -6.53
#